data_84b2dae6a357b55473d69b9efa002888
#
_entry.id   84b2dae6a357b55473d69b9efa002888
#
_cell.length_a   1.000
_cell.length_b   1.000
_cell.length_c   1.000
_cell.angle_alpha   90.00
_cell.angle_beta   90.00
_cell.angle_gamma   90.00
#
_symmetry.space_group_name_H-M   'P 1'
#
loop_
_entity.id
_entity.type
_entity.pdbx_description
1 polymer ?
#
loop_
_entity_poly.entity_id
_entity_poly.type
_entity_poly.pdbx_seq_one_letter_code
_entity_poly.pdbx_strand_id
1 'polypeptide(L)'
;IEPDVSGACYFYAMAPLLRTDVIVKDVHRNSLQGDIKFVELTEQLGCVLKETEAGLLVKGSHISEFPGLSVNMKDFSDQTMTMAAIAPFASSETLIQNVGHIRFQESDRITAIVTELNRMGIKCEEAPQEDGIRILPISEKDVKAALVETYDDHRMAMAFAPIVLRHASF
;
A
#
# COMPACT_ATOMS: atom_id res chain seq x y z
N ILE A 1 -1.61 -12.84 22.81
CA ILE A 1 -2.43 -12.39 21.67
C ILE A 1 -1.56 -11.42 20.88
N GLU A 2 -1.37 -11.65 19.59
CA GLU A 2 -0.64 -10.73 18.72
C GLU A 2 -1.49 -9.49 18.43
N PRO A 3 -0.87 -8.31 18.22
CA PRO A 3 -1.56 -7.14 17.69
C PRO A 3 -2.00 -7.38 16.24
N ASP A 4 -2.96 -6.60 15.76
CA ASP A 4 -3.45 -6.65 14.39
C ASP A 4 -2.39 -6.11 13.41
N VAL A 5 -1.72 -7.02 12.69
CA VAL A 5 -0.71 -6.66 11.69
C VAL A 5 -1.36 -6.05 10.45
N SER A 6 -2.58 -6.47 10.09
CA SER A 6 -3.30 -5.88 8.95
C SER A 6 -3.53 -4.39 9.17
N GLY A 7 -4.00 -4.01 10.36
CA GLY A 7 -4.13 -2.60 10.74
C GLY A 7 -2.80 -1.86 10.82
N ALA A 8 -1.74 -2.54 11.28
CA ALA A 8 -0.40 -1.95 11.36
C ALA A 8 0.17 -1.61 9.98
N CYS A 9 -0.16 -2.37 8.93
CA CYS A 9 0.35 -2.16 7.58
C CYS A 9 0.01 -0.79 7.01
N TYR A 10 -1.16 -0.20 7.35
CA TYR A 10 -1.51 1.15 6.92
C TYR A 10 -0.53 2.21 7.45
N PHE A 11 -0.07 2.03 8.69
CA PHE A 11 0.95 2.91 9.27
C PHE A 11 2.32 2.64 8.68
N TYR A 12 2.71 1.38 8.50
CA TYR A 12 4.00 1.04 7.90
C TYR A 12 4.12 1.53 6.44
N ALA A 13 3.02 1.56 5.69
CA ALA A 13 2.98 2.13 4.35
C ALA A 13 3.34 3.64 4.33
N MET A 14 3.13 4.35 5.44
CA MET A 14 3.53 5.75 5.55
C MET A 14 5.06 5.93 5.54
N ALA A 15 5.83 4.91 5.90
CA ALA A 15 7.29 5.03 5.93
C ALA A 15 7.88 5.39 4.55
N PRO A 16 7.67 4.61 3.48
CA PRO A 16 8.12 5.00 2.14
C PRO A 16 7.31 6.17 1.58
N LEU A 17 5.99 6.22 1.81
CA LEU A 17 5.10 7.23 1.26
C LEU A 17 5.45 8.65 1.75
N LEU A 18 5.65 8.82 3.05
CA LEU A 18 5.91 10.12 3.68
C LEU A 18 7.40 10.36 4.00
N ARG A 19 8.27 9.41 3.64
CA ARG A 19 9.72 9.49 3.92
C ARG A 19 9.99 9.71 5.42
N THR A 20 9.39 8.87 6.23
CA THR A 20 9.43 8.96 7.70
C THR A 20 9.75 7.60 8.32
N ASP A 21 10.10 7.61 9.59
CA ASP A 21 10.30 6.39 10.37
C ASP A 21 9.01 6.07 11.12
N VAL A 22 8.59 4.80 11.07
CA VAL A 22 7.35 4.33 11.68
C VAL A 22 7.64 3.11 12.56
N ILE A 23 7.15 3.13 13.78
CA ILE A 23 7.12 1.97 14.67
C ILE A 23 5.68 1.71 15.12
N VAL A 24 5.26 0.45 15.05
CA VAL A 24 3.98 0.04 15.65
C VAL A 24 4.30 -0.86 16.84
N LYS A 25 3.74 -0.47 17.99
CA LYS A 25 4.02 -1.14 19.27
C LYS A 25 3.58 -2.60 19.22
N ASP A 26 4.42 -3.46 19.78
CA ASP A 26 4.19 -4.91 19.94
C ASP A 26 4.02 -5.70 18.62
N VAL A 27 4.18 -5.06 17.44
CA VAL A 27 4.30 -5.78 16.16
C VAL A 27 5.74 -6.21 15.97
N HIS A 28 5.98 -7.48 15.67
CA HIS A 28 7.30 -8.06 15.50
C HIS A 28 7.39 -8.87 14.21
N ARG A 29 8.62 -9.02 13.67
CA ARG A 29 8.86 -9.72 12.39
C ARG A 29 8.45 -11.20 12.43
N ASN A 30 8.42 -11.82 13.61
CA ASN A 30 8.01 -13.20 13.80
C ASN A 30 6.50 -13.41 13.95
N SER A 31 5.68 -12.40 13.63
CA SER A 31 4.23 -12.53 13.62
C SER A 31 3.79 -13.71 12.74
N LEU A 32 2.77 -14.44 13.20
CA LEU A 32 2.14 -15.53 12.43
C LEU A 32 1.11 -15.03 11.41
N GLN A 33 0.75 -13.75 11.45
CA GLN A 33 -0.18 -13.16 10.50
C GLN A 33 0.48 -12.95 9.14
N GLY A 34 -0.18 -13.40 8.05
CA GLY A 34 0.37 -13.34 6.68
C GLY A 34 0.73 -11.93 6.22
N ASP A 35 0.03 -10.93 6.72
CA ASP A 35 0.22 -9.53 6.35
C ASP A 35 1.57 -8.95 6.79
N ILE A 36 2.32 -9.63 7.68
CA ILE A 36 3.70 -9.24 8.00
C ILE A 36 4.60 -9.20 6.75
N LYS A 37 4.26 -9.97 5.71
CA LYS A 37 4.96 -9.95 4.42
C LYS A 37 4.88 -8.58 3.73
N PHE A 38 3.81 -7.81 3.95
CA PHE A 38 3.75 -6.44 3.46
C PHE A 38 4.78 -5.54 4.14
N VAL A 39 4.99 -5.71 5.44
CA VAL A 39 6.02 -4.95 6.16
C VAL A 39 7.41 -5.30 5.64
N GLU A 40 7.67 -6.59 5.39
CA GLU A 40 8.91 -7.05 4.76
C GLU A 40 9.06 -6.49 3.32
N LEU A 41 7.95 -6.36 2.58
CA LEU A 41 7.95 -5.76 1.24
C LEU A 41 8.47 -4.31 1.24
N THR A 42 8.30 -3.57 2.33
CA THR A 42 8.83 -2.20 2.42
C THR A 42 10.35 -2.11 2.29
N GLU A 43 11.11 -3.21 2.55
CA GLU A 43 12.55 -3.26 2.28
C GLU A 43 12.84 -3.14 0.77
N GLN A 44 11.98 -3.70 -0.08
CA GLN A 44 12.12 -3.56 -1.55
C GLN A 44 11.79 -2.14 -2.02
N LEU A 45 11.03 -1.39 -1.22
CA LEU A 45 10.79 0.05 -1.43
C LEU A 45 11.92 0.93 -0.86
N GLY A 46 13.01 0.33 -0.37
CA GLY A 46 14.17 1.03 0.16
C GLY A 46 14.13 1.34 1.65
N CYS A 47 13.09 0.90 2.38
CA CYS A 47 13.07 1.03 3.83
C CYS A 47 14.07 0.09 4.51
N VAL A 48 14.47 0.42 5.73
CA VAL A 48 15.28 -0.44 6.59
C VAL A 48 14.43 -0.90 7.76
N LEU A 49 14.30 -2.23 7.93
CA LEU A 49 13.60 -2.82 9.06
C LEU A 49 14.55 -3.03 10.23
N LYS A 50 14.12 -2.63 11.42
CA LYS A 50 14.87 -2.83 12.65
C LYS A 50 13.96 -3.36 13.76
N GLU A 51 14.26 -4.55 14.25
CA GLU A 51 13.61 -5.09 15.43
C GLU A 51 14.02 -4.28 16.68
N THR A 52 13.05 -3.93 17.52
CA THR A 52 13.26 -3.22 18.79
C THR A 52 12.40 -3.84 19.88
N GLU A 53 12.69 -3.53 21.14
CA GLU A 53 11.87 -3.98 22.28
C GLU A 53 10.42 -3.46 22.20
N ALA A 54 10.21 -2.30 21.60
CA ALA A 54 8.88 -1.69 21.47
C ALA A 54 8.06 -2.25 20.30
N GLY A 55 8.72 -2.89 19.32
CA GLY A 55 8.12 -3.40 18.10
C GLY A 55 9.03 -3.23 16.89
N LEU A 56 8.52 -3.54 15.71
CA LEU A 56 9.24 -3.43 14.46
C LEU A 56 9.25 -1.98 13.96
N LEU A 57 10.44 -1.43 13.81
CA LEU A 57 10.68 -0.09 13.26
C LEU A 57 10.95 -0.21 11.75
N VAL A 58 10.17 0.48 10.94
CA VAL A 58 10.38 0.68 9.51
C VAL A 58 10.92 2.08 9.28
N LYS A 59 12.18 2.16 8.84
CA LYS A 59 12.87 3.42 8.61
C LYS A 59 12.74 3.82 7.14
N GLY A 60 12.06 4.93 6.87
CA GLY A 60 11.87 5.51 5.55
C GLY A 60 12.42 6.94 5.41
N SER A 61 12.88 7.55 6.51
CA SER A 61 13.33 8.95 6.51
C SER A 61 14.53 9.26 5.61
N HIS A 62 15.32 8.25 5.23
CA HIS A 62 16.48 8.39 4.33
C HIS A 62 16.12 8.22 2.85
N ILE A 63 14.87 7.82 2.52
CA ILE A 63 14.44 7.54 1.15
C ILE A 63 14.16 8.87 0.43
N SER A 64 14.79 9.08 -0.73
CA SER A 64 14.46 10.21 -1.61
C SER A 64 13.36 9.85 -2.62
N GLU A 65 13.39 8.62 -3.12
CA GLU A 65 12.39 8.00 -3.98
C GLU A 65 12.41 6.49 -3.78
N PHE A 66 11.36 5.80 -4.18
CA PHE A 66 11.30 4.34 -4.14
C PHE A 66 10.85 3.76 -5.48
N PRO A 67 11.29 2.54 -5.84
CA PRO A 67 10.94 1.90 -7.11
C PRO A 67 9.50 1.40 -7.11
N GLY A 68 8.91 1.28 -8.31
CA GLY A 68 7.76 0.40 -8.48
C GLY A 68 8.20 -1.07 -8.43
N LEU A 69 7.27 -1.96 -8.10
CA LEU A 69 7.54 -3.37 -7.89
C LEU A 69 6.66 -4.24 -8.78
N SER A 70 7.21 -5.39 -9.20
CA SER A 70 6.41 -6.51 -9.69
C SER A 70 6.28 -7.53 -8.55
N VAL A 71 5.11 -7.63 -7.93
CA VAL A 71 4.93 -8.34 -6.67
C VAL A 71 3.73 -9.28 -6.69
N ASN A 72 3.95 -10.52 -6.28
CA ASN A 72 2.88 -11.48 -6.03
C ASN A 72 2.36 -11.27 -4.60
N MET A 73 1.11 -10.85 -4.48
CA MET A 73 0.48 -10.57 -3.18
C MET A 73 -0.57 -11.61 -2.76
N LYS A 74 -0.58 -12.78 -3.37
CA LYS A 74 -1.57 -13.84 -3.09
C LYS A 74 -1.72 -14.16 -1.60
N ASP A 75 -0.60 -14.25 -0.88
CA ASP A 75 -0.58 -14.69 0.53
C ASP A 75 -0.87 -13.56 1.54
N PHE A 76 -0.88 -12.30 1.09
CA PHE A 76 -1.18 -11.11 1.89
C PHE A 76 -2.02 -10.11 1.08
N SER A 77 -2.99 -10.64 0.36
CA SER A 77 -3.81 -9.91 -0.61
C SER A 77 -4.68 -8.82 0.02
N ASP A 78 -4.92 -8.88 1.32
CA ASP A 78 -5.59 -7.82 2.07
C ASP A 78 -4.82 -6.49 2.05
N GLN A 79 -3.51 -6.54 1.77
CA GLN A 79 -2.67 -5.35 1.62
C GLN A 79 -2.58 -4.84 0.17
N THR A 80 -3.35 -5.41 -0.77
CA THR A 80 -3.39 -4.93 -2.16
C THR A 80 -3.79 -3.46 -2.24
N MET A 81 -4.82 -3.03 -1.50
CA MET A 81 -5.27 -1.64 -1.46
C MET A 81 -4.17 -0.73 -0.90
N THR A 82 -3.47 -1.18 0.14
CA THR A 82 -2.36 -0.44 0.76
C THR A 82 -1.21 -0.26 -0.22
N MET A 83 -0.82 -1.32 -0.93
CA MET A 83 0.22 -1.23 -1.96
C MET A 83 -0.22 -0.35 -3.13
N ALA A 84 -1.48 -0.49 -3.58
CA ALA A 84 -2.03 0.32 -4.66
C ALA A 84 -2.08 1.82 -4.32
N ALA A 85 -2.29 2.18 -3.06
CA ALA A 85 -2.32 3.57 -2.61
C ALA A 85 -0.93 4.23 -2.61
N ILE A 86 0.16 3.48 -2.37
CA ILE A 86 1.52 4.03 -2.38
C ILE A 86 2.20 3.92 -3.75
N ALA A 87 1.82 2.95 -4.56
CA ALA A 87 2.42 2.66 -5.87
C ALA A 87 2.48 3.88 -6.84
N PRO A 88 1.48 4.77 -6.90
CA PRO A 88 1.53 5.94 -7.77
C PRO A 88 2.71 6.88 -7.54
N PHE A 89 3.27 6.87 -6.34
CA PHE A 89 4.37 7.73 -5.92
C PHE A 89 5.76 7.08 -6.07
N ALA A 90 5.80 5.89 -6.65
CA ALA A 90 7.04 5.21 -7.02
C ALA A 90 7.70 5.87 -8.25
N SER A 91 8.98 5.60 -8.49
CA SER A 91 9.73 6.10 -9.66
C SER A 91 9.47 5.30 -10.94
N SER A 92 8.81 4.16 -10.85
CA SER A 92 8.49 3.29 -11.97
C SER A 92 7.16 2.56 -11.77
N GLU A 93 6.70 1.85 -12.80
CA GLU A 93 5.47 1.06 -12.78
C GLU A 93 5.46 0.03 -11.64
N THR A 94 4.29 -0.16 -11.03
CA THR A 94 4.01 -1.26 -10.11
C THR A 94 3.02 -2.22 -10.72
N LEU A 95 3.34 -3.52 -10.68
CA LEU A 95 2.49 -4.62 -11.08
C LEU A 95 2.19 -5.51 -9.86
N ILE A 96 0.93 -5.50 -9.41
CA ILE A 96 0.44 -6.37 -8.34
C ILE A 96 -0.20 -7.59 -8.99
N GLN A 97 0.22 -8.80 -8.59
CA GLN A 97 -0.14 -10.06 -9.24
C GLN A 97 -0.82 -11.03 -8.29
N ASN A 98 -1.61 -11.97 -8.88
CA ASN A 98 -2.28 -13.07 -8.19
C ASN A 98 -3.25 -12.61 -7.09
N VAL A 99 -4.00 -11.55 -7.35
CA VAL A 99 -4.95 -10.96 -6.42
C VAL A 99 -6.40 -10.97 -6.91
N GLY A 100 -6.72 -11.62 -8.03
CA GLY A 100 -8.05 -11.62 -8.62
C GLY A 100 -9.16 -12.09 -7.69
N HIS A 101 -8.84 -12.95 -6.73
CA HIS A 101 -9.80 -13.43 -5.72
C HIS A 101 -10.34 -12.32 -4.80
N ILE A 102 -9.65 -11.15 -4.67
CA ILE A 102 -10.15 -10.05 -3.84
C ILE A 102 -11.39 -9.36 -4.42
N ARG A 103 -11.79 -9.69 -5.65
CA ARG A 103 -13.08 -9.24 -6.23
C ARG A 103 -14.30 -9.77 -5.49
N PHE A 104 -14.14 -10.90 -4.80
CA PHE A 104 -15.23 -11.62 -4.13
C PHE A 104 -15.20 -11.46 -2.61
N GLN A 105 -14.50 -10.42 -2.10
CA GLN A 105 -14.44 -10.10 -0.68
C GLN A 105 -15.53 -9.08 -0.27
N GLU A 106 -15.23 -8.12 0.61
CA GLU A 106 -16.22 -7.12 1.07
C GLU A 106 -16.76 -6.24 -0.06
N SER A 107 -15.89 -5.96 -1.07
CA SER A 107 -16.24 -5.28 -2.31
C SER A 107 -15.50 -5.92 -3.49
N ASP A 108 -15.81 -5.54 -4.73
CA ASP A 108 -14.90 -5.79 -5.86
C ASP A 108 -13.70 -4.83 -5.73
N ARG A 109 -12.73 -5.23 -4.93
CA ARG A 109 -11.55 -4.42 -4.59
C ARG A 109 -10.71 -4.06 -5.81
N ILE A 110 -10.64 -4.92 -6.82
CA ILE A 110 -9.91 -4.63 -8.07
C ILE A 110 -10.58 -3.45 -8.79
N THR A 111 -11.88 -3.55 -9.03
CA THR A 111 -12.65 -2.48 -9.69
C THR A 111 -12.60 -1.19 -8.86
N ALA A 112 -12.72 -1.28 -7.54
CA ALA A 112 -12.64 -0.13 -6.64
C ALA A 112 -11.29 0.59 -6.74
N ILE A 113 -10.16 -0.14 -6.63
CA ILE A 113 -8.81 0.42 -6.76
C ILE A 113 -8.63 1.12 -8.11
N VAL A 114 -8.97 0.44 -9.21
CA VAL A 114 -8.81 0.99 -10.57
C VAL A 114 -9.65 2.25 -10.74
N THR A 115 -10.88 2.24 -10.26
CA THR A 115 -11.80 3.38 -10.36
C THR A 115 -11.28 4.59 -9.59
N GLU A 116 -10.90 4.39 -8.32
CA GLU A 116 -10.53 5.51 -7.46
C GLU A 116 -9.17 6.11 -7.83
N LEU A 117 -8.18 5.30 -8.21
CA LEU A 117 -6.90 5.82 -8.70
C LEU A 117 -7.09 6.60 -10.01
N ASN A 118 -7.88 6.09 -10.96
CA ASN A 118 -8.17 6.84 -12.20
C ASN A 118 -8.95 8.14 -11.93
N ARG A 119 -9.86 8.17 -10.95
CA ARG A 119 -10.55 9.40 -10.51
C ARG A 119 -9.58 10.47 -10.02
N MET A 120 -8.49 10.05 -9.37
CA MET A 120 -7.39 10.92 -8.94
C MET A 120 -6.42 11.29 -10.08
N GLY A 121 -6.68 10.86 -11.31
CA GLY A 121 -5.82 11.11 -12.47
C GLY A 121 -4.61 10.16 -12.58
N ILE A 122 -4.55 9.14 -11.74
CA ILE A 122 -3.50 8.13 -11.73
C ILE A 122 -3.87 7.03 -12.72
N LYS A 123 -2.99 6.73 -13.67
CA LYS A 123 -3.24 5.65 -14.63
C LYS A 123 -3.11 4.30 -13.95
N CYS A 124 -4.24 3.65 -13.77
CA CYS A 124 -4.37 2.32 -13.21
C CYS A 124 -5.26 1.46 -14.11
N GLU A 125 -4.86 0.24 -14.38
CA GLU A 125 -5.60 -0.70 -15.22
C GLU A 125 -5.53 -2.11 -14.66
N GLU A 126 -6.54 -2.91 -14.98
CA GLU A 126 -6.49 -4.34 -14.71
C GLU A 126 -5.42 -4.99 -15.57
N ALA A 127 -4.75 -5.99 -15.02
CA ALA A 127 -3.76 -6.83 -15.68
C ALA A 127 -4.25 -8.30 -15.66
N PRO A 128 -5.18 -8.68 -16.56
CA PRO A 128 -5.85 -10.00 -16.48
C PRO A 128 -4.90 -11.18 -16.67
N GLN A 129 -3.81 -11.01 -17.42
CA GLN A 129 -2.83 -12.07 -17.65
C GLN A 129 -2.02 -12.39 -16.40
N GLU A 130 -1.85 -11.41 -15.52
CA GLU A 130 -1.15 -11.49 -14.24
C GLU A 130 -2.12 -11.68 -13.06
N ASP A 131 -3.42 -11.81 -13.36
CA ASP A 131 -4.49 -11.88 -12.35
C ASP A 131 -4.36 -10.73 -11.32
N GLY A 132 -4.23 -9.49 -11.83
CA GLY A 132 -3.79 -8.38 -11.00
C GLY A 132 -4.10 -6.99 -11.51
N ILE A 133 -3.27 -6.02 -11.09
CA ILE A 133 -3.43 -4.60 -11.35
C ILE A 133 -2.08 -3.97 -11.72
N ARG A 134 -2.09 -3.11 -12.73
CA ARG A 134 -0.94 -2.30 -13.16
C ARG A 134 -1.17 -0.84 -12.83
N ILE A 135 -0.19 -0.22 -12.18
CA ILE A 135 -0.27 1.17 -11.72
C ILE A 135 0.94 1.93 -12.23
N LEU A 136 0.73 3.02 -12.93
CA LEU A 136 1.80 3.87 -13.43
C LEU A 136 2.11 5.00 -12.44
N PRO A 137 3.38 5.42 -12.35
CA PRO A 137 3.77 6.54 -11.52
C PRO A 137 3.13 7.85 -12.00
N ILE A 138 2.91 8.77 -11.06
CA ILE A 138 2.40 10.11 -11.33
C ILE A 138 3.24 11.14 -10.56
N SER A 139 3.42 12.33 -11.14
CA SER A 139 3.96 13.44 -10.38
C SER A 139 2.94 13.94 -9.35
N GLU A 140 3.37 14.22 -8.13
CA GLU A 140 2.47 14.70 -7.06
C GLU A 140 1.62 15.89 -7.49
N LYS A 141 2.18 16.84 -8.24
CA LYS A 141 1.47 18.04 -8.74
C LYS A 141 0.35 17.72 -9.73
N ASP A 142 0.35 16.52 -10.33
CA ASP A 142 -0.62 16.10 -11.32
C ASP A 142 -1.74 15.23 -10.72
N VAL A 143 -1.62 14.88 -9.43
CA VAL A 143 -2.69 14.19 -8.68
C VAL A 143 -3.86 15.14 -8.52
N LYS A 144 -5.04 14.67 -8.89
CA LYS A 144 -6.29 15.46 -8.81
C LYS A 144 -6.99 15.20 -7.48
N ALA A 145 -7.50 16.26 -6.86
CA ALA A 145 -8.40 16.12 -5.73
C ALA A 145 -9.65 15.35 -6.16
N ALA A 146 -10.03 14.36 -5.37
CA ALA A 146 -11.18 13.51 -5.67
C ALA A 146 -11.89 13.08 -4.39
N LEU A 147 -13.19 12.95 -4.45
CA LEU A 147 -13.96 12.27 -3.43
C LEU A 147 -13.81 10.77 -3.66
N VAL A 148 -13.03 10.11 -2.80
CA VAL A 148 -12.80 8.66 -2.86
C VAL A 148 -14.00 7.93 -2.27
N GLU A 149 -14.60 7.04 -3.05
CA GLU A 149 -15.64 6.15 -2.56
C GLU A 149 -15.02 4.93 -1.89
N THR A 150 -15.57 4.52 -0.76
CA THR A 150 -15.01 3.42 0.03
C THR A 150 -15.69 2.08 -0.21
N TYR A 151 -16.81 2.05 -0.93
CA TYR A 151 -17.56 0.83 -1.29
C TYR A 151 -17.98 -0.02 -0.08
N ASP A 152 -18.26 0.64 1.06
CA ASP A 152 -18.53 0.00 2.36
C ASP A 152 -17.40 -0.95 2.82
N ASP A 153 -16.19 -0.78 2.28
CA ASP A 153 -15.00 -1.55 2.58
C ASP A 153 -14.00 -0.71 3.40
N HIS A 154 -13.83 -1.08 4.67
CA HIS A 154 -12.93 -0.36 5.58
C HIS A 154 -11.48 -0.33 5.07
N ARG A 155 -11.03 -1.35 4.32
CA ARG A 155 -9.67 -1.40 3.77
C ARG A 155 -9.46 -0.35 2.69
N MET A 156 -10.48 -0.06 1.87
CA MET A 156 -10.41 1.05 0.91
C MET A 156 -10.22 2.38 1.65
N ALA A 157 -11.02 2.64 2.68
CA ALA A 157 -10.89 3.87 3.48
C ALA A 157 -9.51 4.00 4.11
N MET A 158 -9.03 2.96 4.78
CA MET A 158 -7.77 2.98 5.53
C MET A 158 -6.54 3.05 4.62
N ALA A 159 -6.57 2.39 3.48
CA ALA A 159 -5.45 2.37 2.54
C ALA A 159 -5.27 3.71 1.81
N PHE A 160 -6.37 4.38 1.44
CA PHE A 160 -6.33 5.65 0.71
C PHE A 160 -6.12 6.87 1.61
N ALA A 161 -6.47 6.80 2.90
CA ALA A 161 -6.29 7.91 3.83
C ALA A 161 -4.85 8.46 3.90
N PRO A 162 -3.77 7.64 3.89
CA PRO A 162 -2.40 8.14 3.90
C PRO A 162 -2.00 9.00 2.70
N ILE A 163 -2.69 8.87 1.55
CA ILE A 163 -2.43 9.70 0.36
C ILE A 163 -2.65 11.18 0.69
N VAL A 164 -3.68 11.49 1.48
CA VAL A 164 -4.00 12.87 1.90
C VAL A 164 -2.85 13.51 2.67
N LEU A 165 -2.13 12.72 3.48
CA LEU A 165 -0.99 13.21 4.26
C LEU A 165 0.21 13.57 3.37
N ARG A 166 0.34 12.93 2.21
CA ARG A 166 1.40 13.28 1.26
C ARG A 166 1.04 14.50 0.43
N HIS A 167 -0.23 14.68 0.13
CA HIS A 167 -0.72 15.73 -0.74
C HIS A 167 -1.44 16.81 0.10
N ALA A 168 -0.69 17.79 0.62
CA ALA A 168 -1.18 18.84 1.52
C ALA A 168 -2.24 19.79 0.91
N SER A 169 -2.77 19.48 -0.29
CA SER A 169 -3.74 20.30 -1.02
C SER A 169 -5.14 19.68 -1.07
N PHE A 170 -5.39 18.57 -0.37
CA PHE A 170 -6.73 18.00 -0.25
C PHE A 170 -7.51 18.60 0.91
#